data_92354ddf79442c8c46a093052a78b640
#
_entry.id   92354ddf79442c8c46a093052a78b640
#
_cell.length_a   1.000
_cell.length_b   1.000
_cell.length_c   1.000
_cell.angle_alpha   90.00
_cell.angle_beta   90.00
_cell.angle_gamma   90.00
#
_symmetry.space_group_name_H-M   'P 1'
#
loop_
_entity.id
_entity.type
_entity.pdbx_description
1 polymer ?
#
loop_
_entity_poly.entity_id
_entity_poly.type
_entity_poly.pdbx_seq_one_letter_code
_entity_poly.pdbx_strand_id
1 'polypeptide(L)'
;MARLIEVLREEHRNIEKLLGVLEQELSIFDRRERPDYDTLRAVIDYFEEYPARCHHPKEDMIVEALKARDPAAAKAAADIETDHQQEEARLRRLAHTLENVRTGGELPRQVVDDVVREFIAHERRHIELEERALFPAATKALQPADWARIDARMSDERDPLFDRTIEQKFRSLAQKILQWEQENEVDRQKSPAVARP
;
A
#
# COMPACT_ATOMS: atom_id res chain seq x y z
N MET A 1 13.37 6.91 -17.36
CA MET A 1 12.86 7.05 -15.98
C MET A 1 13.76 6.19 -15.11
N ALA A 2 13.99 6.53 -13.85
CA ALA A 2 14.81 5.69 -12.98
C ALA A 2 14.09 4.35 -12.72
N ARG A 3 14.82 3.25 -12.83
CA ARG A 3 14.28 1.88 -12.65
C ARG A 3 13.56 1.73 -11.31
N LEU A 4 14.12 2.28 -10.24
CA LEU A 4 13.54 2.20 -8.91
C LEU A 4 12.14 2.84 -8.84
N ILE A 5 11.93 4.01 -9.45
CA ILE A 5 10.60 4.66 -9.46
C ILE A 5 9.57 3.79 -10.22
N GLU A 6 9.97 3.09 -11.26
CA GLU A 6 9.07 2.17 -11.97
C GLU A 6 8.69 0.97 -11.09
N VAL A 7 9.64 0.44 -10.32
CA VAL A 7 9.40 -0.63 -9.34
C VAL A 7 8.44 -0.16 -8.26
N LEU A 8 8.71 0.98 -7.61
CA LEU A 8 7.85 1.52 -6.55
C LEU A 8 6.41 1.78 -7.05
N ARG A 9 6.26 2.30 -8.27
CA ARG A 9 4.93 2.48 -8.89
C ARG A 9 4.20 1.17 -9.14
N GLU A 10 4.90 0.10 -9.47
CA GLU A 10 4.28 -1.22 -9.55
C GLU A 10 3.84 -1.71 -8.17
N GLU A 11 4.67 -1.53 -7.17
CA GLU A 11 4.36 -1.87 -5.79
C GLU A 11 3.17 -1.05 -5.26
N HIS A 12 3.06 0.25 -5.59
CA HIS A 12 1.87 1.08 -5.29
C HIS A 12 0.59 0.51 -5.91
N ARG A 13 0.64 0.07 -7.18
CA ARG A 13 -0.51 -0.58 -7.81
C ARG A 13 -0.91 -1.87 -7.09
N ASN A 14 0.05 -2.62 -6.58
CA ASN A 14 -0.20 -3.83 -5.83
C ASN A 14 -0.81 -3.53 -4.45
N ILE A 15 -0.29 -2.52 -3.76
CA ILE A 15 -0.87 -2.03 -2.49
C ILE A 15 -2.32 -1.57 -2.71
N GLU A 16 -2.62 -0.81 -3.77
CA GLU A 16 -3.98 -0.37 -4.09
C GLU A 16 -4.96 -1.53 -4.31
N LYS A 17 -4.51 -2.66 -4.88
CA LYS A 17 -5.34 -3.88 -4.99
C LYS A 17 -5.70 -4.45 -3.61
N LEU A 18 -4.75 -4.44 -2.68
CA LEU A 18 -4.98 -4.90 -1.30
C LEU A 18 -5.94 -3.97 -0.55
N LEU A 19 -5.80 -2.66 -0.73
CA LEU A 19 -6.75 -1.68 -0.18
C LEU A 19 -8.15 -1.88 -0.76
N GLY A 20 -8.26 -2.22 -2.05
CA GLY A 20 -9.53 -2.57 -2.69
C GLY A 20 -10.17 -3.83 -2.08
N VAL A 21 -9.37 -4.84 -1.76
CA VAL A 21 -9.88 -6.04 -1.05
C VAL A 21 -10.37 -5.67 0.36
N LEU A 22 -9.64 -4.82 1.09
CA LEU A 22 -10.10 -4.32 2.41
C LEU A 22 -11.43 -3.56 2.29
N GLU A 23 -11.61 -2.70 1.29
CA GLU A 23 -12.88 -2.00 1.03
C GLU A 23 -14.03 -2.96 0.72
N GLN A 24 -13.77 -4.00 -0.07
CA GLN A 24 -14.79 -5.01 -0.38
C GLN A 24 -15.24 -5.74 0.89
N GLU A 25 -14.30 -6.20 1.72
CA GLU A 25 -14.63 -6.90 2.98
C GLU A 25 -15.31 -5.96 3.97
N LEU A 26 -14.93 -4.67 4.04
CA LEU A 26 -15.63 -3.67 4.82
C LEU A 26 -17.07 -3.46 4.33
N SER A 27 -17.30 -3.44 3.02
CA SER A 27 -18.65 -3.35 2.43
C SER A 27 -19.52 -4.55 2.82
N ILE A 28 -18.95 -5.77 2.88
CA ILE A 28 -19.64 -6.97 3.39
C ILE A 28 -20.00 -6.76 4.88
N PHE A 29 -19.06 -6.31 5.68
CA PHE A 29 -19.28 -5.99 7.07
C PHE A 29 -20.40 -4.94 7.25
N ASP A 30 -20.45 -3.88 6.46
CA ASP A 30 -21.46 -2.82 6.51
C ASP A 30 -22.88 -3.34 6.22
N ARG A 31 -23.01 -4.32 5.36
CA ARG A 31 -24.29 -5.02 5.09
C ARG A 31 -24.73 -5.97 6.20
N ARG A 32 -23.98 -6.06 7.30
CA ARG A 32 -24.17 -7.00 8.41
C ARG A 32 -23.97 -8.47 8.00
N GLU A 33 -23.23 -8.69 6.95
CA GLU A 33 -22.74 -10.00 6.54
C GLU A 33 -21.40 -10.29 7.22
N ARG A 34 -20.93 -11.53 7.16
CA ARG A 34 -19.66 -11.91 7.76
C ARG A 34 -18.54 -11.75 6.74
N PRO A 35 -17.56 -10.85 6.98
CA PRO A 35 -16.38 -10.74 6.15
C PRO A 35 -15.52 -12.01 6.17
N ASP A 36 -14.67 -12.15 5.19
CA ASP A 36 -13.65 -13.18 5.16
C ASP A 36 -12.45 -12.77 6.02
N TYR A 37 -12.48 -13.16 7.30
CA TYR A 37 -11.42 -12.80 8.26
C TYR A 37 -10.06 -13.42 7.91
N ASP A 38 -10.00 -14.52 7.20
CA ASP A 38 -8.75 -15.13 6.76
C ASP A 38 -8.11 -14.28 5.65
N THR A 39 -8.92 -13.75 4.75
CA THR A 39 -8.48 -12.76 3.75
C THR A 39 -7.99 -11.47 4.43
N LEU A 40 -8.75 -10.93 5.39
CA LEU A 40 -8.34 -9.73 6.13
C LEU A 40 -7.02 -9.94 6.88
N ARG A 41 -6.84 -11.11 7.52
CA ARG A 41 -5.58 -11.46 8.18
C ARG A 41 -4.42 -11.54 7.19
N ALA A 42 -4.62 -12.18 6.04
CA ALA A 42 -3.59 -12.28 5.03
C ALA A 42 -3.16 -10.91 4.45
N VAL A 43 -4.09 -9.96 4.33
CA VAL A 43 -3.75 -8.57 3.96
C VAL A 43 -2.88 -7.93 5.03
N ILE A 44 -3.23 -8.07 6.31
CA ILE A 44 -2.44 -7.54 7.43
C ILE A 44 -1.04 -8.18 7.43
N ASP A 45 -0.95 -9.50 7.30
CA ASP A 45 0.33 -10.23 7.25
C ASP A 45 1.24 -9.70 6.13
N TYR A 46 0.67 -9.38 4.97
CA TYR A 46 1.42 -8.79 3.87
C TYR A 46 1.96 -7.40 4.24
N PHE A 47 1.14 -6.51 4.82
CA PHE A 47 1.57 -5.18 5.25
C PHE A 47 2.63 -5.25 6.37
N GLU A 48 2.52 -6.21 7.30
CA GLU A 48 3.51 -6.43 8.36
C GLU A 48 4.87 -6.91 7.81
N GLU A 49 4.87 -7.63 6.68
CA GLU A 49 6.09 -8.27 6.18
C GLU A 49 6.78 -7.49 5.07
N TYR A 50 6.06 -7.09 4.02
CA TYR A 50 6.69 -6.61 2.81
C TYR A 50 6.94 -5.09 2.79
N PRO A 51 5.96 -4.20 2.99
CA PRO A 51 6.19 -2.76 2.89
C PRO A 51 7.29 -2.27 3.82
N ALA A 52 7.23 -2.58 5.10
CA ALA A 52 8.20 -2.13 6.09
C ALA A 52 9.64 -2.64 5.82
N ARG A 53 9.79 -3.83 5.21
CA ARG A 53 11.11 -4.45 4.99
C ARG A 53 11.70 -4.17 3.62
N CYS A 54 10.86 -3.96 2.63
CA CYS A 54 11.29 -3.93 1.24
C CYS A 54 10.87 -2.66 0.49
N HIS A 55 9.65 -2.18 0.70
CA HIS A 55 9.11 -1.02 -0.01
C HIS A 55 9.65 0.29 0.56
N HIS A 56 9.36 0.62 1.82
CA HIS A 56 9.81 1.86 2.46
C HIS A 56 11.33 2.05 2.47
N PRO A 57 12.17 1.01 2.68
CA PRO A 57 13.62 1.18 2.54
C PRO A 57 14.09 1.65 1.16
N LYS A 58 13.34 1.32 0.09
CA LYS A 58 13.64 1.83 -1.27
C LYS A 58 13.32 3.31 -1.39
N GLU A 59 12.24 3.78 -0.78
CA GLU A 59 11.85 5.18 -0.73
C GLU A 59 12.78 6.00 0.14
N ASP A 60 13.17 5.47 1.29
CA ASP A 60 14.15 6.09 2.19
C ASP A 60 15.50 6.32 1.48
N MET A 61 15.94 5.42 0.59
CA MET A 61 17.13 5.66 -0.23
C MET A 61 16.97 6.85 -1.18
N ILE A 62 15.78 7.05 -1.75
CA ILE A 62 15.47 8.22 -2.59
C ILE A 62 15.49 9.50 -1.73
N VAL A 63 14.85 9.47 -0.57
CA VAL A 63 14.80 10.61 0.37
C VAL A 63 16.21 10.99 0.84
N GLU A 64 17.04 10.00 1.23
CA GLU A 64 18.43 10.20 1.62
C GLU A 64 19.24 10.87 0.49
N ALA A 65 19.15 10.36 -0.73
CA ALA A 65 19.84 10.91 -1.88
C ALA A 65 19.34 12.32 -2.22
N LEU A 66 18.05 12.58 -2.11
CA LEU A 66 17.45 13.88 -2.34
C LEU A 66 17.91 14.90 -1.29
N LYS A 67 17.95 14.54 0.00
CA LYS A 67 18.48 15.38 1.09
C LYS A 67 19.93 15.79 0.82
N ALA A 68 20.75 14.88 0.34
CA ALA A 68 22.15 15.16 0.03
C ALA A 68 22.33 16.07 -1.20
N ARG A 69 21.41 16.02 -2.16
CA ARG A 69 21.51 16.73 -3.44
C ARG A 69 20.78 18.07 -3.46
N ASP A 70 19.58 18.13 -2.93
CA ASP A 70 18.71 19.29 -2.86
C ASP A 70 17.92 19.31 -1.55
N PRO A 71 18.49 19.88 -0.45
CA PRO A 71 17.83 19.93 0.84
C PRO A 71 16.49 20.68 0.84
N ALA A 72 16.28 21.60 -0.11
CA ALA A 72 15.02 22.33 -0.24
C ALA A 72 13.92 21.43 -0.82
N ALA A 73 14.24 20.65 -1.85
CA ALA A 73 13.33 19.66 -2.39
C ALA A 73 13.04 18.52 -1.39
N ALA A 74 14.04 18.15 -0.59
CA ALA A 74 13.89 17.12 0.45
C ALA A 74 12.94 17.54 1.59
N LYS A 75 12.69 18.83 1.79
CA LYS A 75 11.74 19.29 2.80
C LYS A 75 10.31 18.79 2.53
N ALA A 76 9.94 18.64 1.26
CA ALA A 76 8.65 18.04 0.88
C ALA A 76 8.57 16.54 1.21
N ALA A 77 9.71 15.87 1.37
CA ALA A 77 9.79 14.45 1.73
C ALA A 77 9.87 14.20 3.25
N ALA A 78 9.98 15.25 4.07
CA ALA A 78 10.06 15.11 5.54
C ALA A 78 8.79 14.48 6.14
N ASP A 79 7.64 14.74 5.53
CA ASP A 79 6.35 14.18 5.96
C ASP A 79 6.29 12.66 5.71
N ILE A 80 6.93 12.17 4.64
CA ILE A 80 6.97 10.75 4.27
C ILE A 80 7.69 9.92 5.34
N GLU A 81 8.88 10.35 5.79
CA GLU A 81 9.62 9.64 6.85
C GLU A 81 8.82 9.60 8.17
N THR A 82 8.09 10.67 8.48
CA THR A 82 7.21 10.72 9.65
C THR A 82 6.04 9.75 9.49
N ASP A 83 5.48 9.65 8.29
CA ASP A 83 4.41 8.72 7.97
C ASP A 83 4.84 7.27 8.10
N HIS A 84 6.02 6.88 7.59
CA HIS A 84 6.59 5.54 7.77
C HIS A 84 6.73 5.16 9.26
N GLN A 85 7.19 6.10 10.10
CA GLN A 85 7.32 5.87 11.54
C GLN A 85 5.97 5.63 12.24
N GLN A 86 4.88 6.22 11.74
CA GLN A 86 3.55 6.09 12.30
C GLN A 86 2.76 4.91 11.73
N GLU A 87 3.13 4.41 10.56
CA GLU A 87 2.42 3.34 9.85
C GLU A 87 2.34 2.05 10.68
N GLU A 88 3.42 1.63 11.33
CA GLU A 88 3.42 0.45 12.21
C GLU A 88 2.36 0.55 13.32
N ALA A 89 2.15 1.75 13.88
CA ALA A 89 1.13 1.95 14.90
C ALA A 89 -0.28 1.86 14.32
N ARG A 90 -0.50 2.38 13.09
CA ARG A 90 -1.78 2.30 12.39
C ARG A 90 -2.09 0.85 12.00
N LEU A 91 -1.11 0.13 11.45
CA LEU A 91 -1.25 -1.28 11.09
C LEU A 91 -1.54 -2.16 12.31
N ARG A 92 -0.83 -1.95 13.42
CA ARG A 92 -1.12 -2.65 14.69
C ARG A 92 -2.54 -2.36 15.20
N ARG A 93 -3.02 -1.12 15.08
CA ARG A 93 -4.40 -0.77 15.48
C ARG A 93 -5.41 -1.49 14.60
N LEU A 94 -5.19 -1.55 13.29
CA LEU A 94 -6.02 -2.30 12.35
C LEU A 94 -6.03 -3.79 12.71
N ALA A 95 -4.86 -4.41 12.85
CA ALA A 95 -4.69 -5.81 13.18
C ALA A 95 -5.42 -6.17 14.49
N HIS A 96 -5.21 -5.38 15.54
CA HIS A 96 -5.87 -5.60 16.84
C HIS A 96 -7.39 -5.46 16.75
N THR A 97 -7.89 -4.48 16.00
CA THR A 97 -9.33 -4.26 15.82
C THR A 97 -10.00 -5.44 15.10
N LEU A 98 -9.41 -5.90 14.00
CA LEU A 98 -9.94 -7.03 13.23
C LEU A 98 -9.83 -8.35 13.99
N GLU A 99 -8.75 -8.59 14.73
CA GLU A 99 -8.59 -9.77 15.56
C GLU A 99 -9.59 -9.80 16.72
N ASN A 100 -9.89 -8.67 17.33
CA ASN A 100 -10.90 -8.57 18.37
C ASN A 100 -12.28 -9.00 17.85
N VAL A 101 -12.69 -8.49 16.68
CA VAL A 101 -13.96 -8.88 16.05
C VAL A 101 -13.97 -10.36 15.67
N ARG A 102 -12.89 -10.86 15.09
CA ARG A 102 -12.74 -12.27 14.68
C ARG A 102 -12.92 -13.25 15.85
N THR A 103 -12.40 -12.88 17.02
CA THR A 103 -12.47 -13.69 18.24
C THR A 103 -13.76 -13.48 19.06
N GLY A 104 -14.70 -12.72 18.53
CA GLY A 104 -16.00 -12.50 19.17
C GLY A 104 -16.00 -11.40 20.23
N GLY A 105 -15.00 -10.53 20.25
CA GLY A 105 -14.96 -9.37 21.13
C GLY A 105 -16.03 -8.33 20.75
N GLU A 106 -16.53 -7.65 21.75
CA GLU A 106 -17.57 -6.62 21.59
C GLU A 106 -16.95 -5.26 21.27
N LEU A 107 -16.83 -4.95 19.98
CA LEU A 107 -16.50 -3.60 19.50
C LEU A 107 -17.72 -2.98 18.79
N PRO A 108 -18.00 -1.69 19.03
CA PRO A 108 -18.99 -0.98 18.23
C PRO A 108 -18.61 -1.05 16.74
N ARG A 109 -19.58 -1.36 15.87
CA ARG A 109 -19.34 -1.47 14.42
C ARG A 109 -18.69 -0.20 13.84
N GLN A 110 -19.10 0.97 14.32
CA GLN A 110 -18.52 2.24 13.90
C GLN A 110 -17.01 2.31 14.17
N VAL A 111 -16.53 1.77 15.29
CA VAL A 111 -15.09 1.74 15.60
C VAL A 111 -14.32 0.89 14.58
N VAL A 112 -14.89 -0.24 14.17
CA VAL A 112 -14.28 -1.11 13.17
C VAL A 112 -14.25 -0.40 11.80
N ASP A 113 -15.38 0.18 11.40
CA ASP A 113 -15.51 0.94 10.14
C ASP A 113 -14.50 2.10 10.09
N ASP A 114 -14.46 2.92 11.16
CA ASP A 114 -13.56 4.07 11.24
C ASP A 114 -12.09 3.65 11.13
N VAL A 115 -11.68 2.58 11.82
CA VAL A 115 -10.28 2.12 11.81
C VAL A 115 -9.87 1.61 10.43
N VAL A 116 -10.72 0.83 9.77
CA VAL A 116 -10.42 0.31 8.42
C VAL A 116 -10.37 1.43 7.40
N ARG A 117 -11.36 2.35 7.41
CA ARG A 117 -11.38 3.50 6.49
C ARG A 117 -10.21 4.46 6.73
N GLU A 118 -9.87 4.72 7.99
CA GLU A 118 -8.71 5.56 8.35
C GLU A 118 -7.42 4.99 7.78
N PHE A 119 -7.20 3.67 7.91
CA PHE A 119 -6.04 2.99 7.36
C PHE A 119 -6.00 3.12 5.83
N ILE A 120 -7.07 2.75 5.13
CA ILE A 120 -7.16 2.83 3.67
C ILE A 120 -6.92 4.26 3.17
N ALA A 121 -7.56 5.25 3.80
CA ALA A 121 -7.43 6.64 3.41
C ALA A 121 -6.03 7.19 3.67
N HIS A 122 -5.35 6.69 4.71
CA HIS A 122 -3.98 7.06 5.01
C HIS A 122 -3.02 6.52 3.94
N GLU A 123 -3.06 5.21 3.66
CA GLU A 123 -2.22 4.58 2.66
C GLU A 123 -2.34 5.27 1.28
N ARG A 124 -3.58 5.55 0.85
CA ARG A 124 -3.81 6.26 -0.41
C ARG A 124 -3.22 7.67 -0.43
N ARG A 125 -3.32 8.42 0.67
CA ARG A 125 -2.71 9.75 0.76
C ARG A 125 -1.20 9.68 0.75
N HIS A 126 -0.63 8.69 1.41
CA HIS A 126 0.80 8.44 1.43
C HIS A 126 1.34 8.17 0.01
N ILE A 127 0.76 7.19 -0.69
CA ILE A 127 1.09 6.90 -2.10
C ILE A 127 0.94 8.15 -2.97
N GLU A 128 -0.16 8.91 -2.80
CA GLU A 128 -0.39 10.15 -3.57
C GLU A 128 0.71 11.19 -3.31
N LEU A 129 1.17 11.34 -2.09
CA LEU A 129 2.25 12.27 -1.73
C LEU A 129 3.57 11.87 -2.43
N GLU A 130 3.90 10.61 -2.46
CA GLU A 130 5.11 10.10 -3.10
C GLU A 130 5.05 10.28 -4.62
N GLU A 131 3.95 9.88 -5.23
CA GLU A 131 3.76 9.99 -6.68
C GLU A 131 3.75 11.45 -7.16
N ARG A 132 3.20 12.37 -6.38
CA ARG A 132 3.06 13.78 -6.76
C ARG A 132 4.19 14.69 -6.28
N ALA A 133 4.89 14.34 -5.22
CA ALA A 133 5.94 15.18 -4.66
C ALA A 133 7.33 14.52 -4.69
N LEU A 134 7.50 13.34 -4.05
CA LEU A 134 8.80 12.70 -3.92
C LEU A 134 9.38 12.29 -5.27
N PHE A 135 8.65 11.49 -6.06
CA PHE A 135 9.18 10.94 -7.31
C PHE A 135 9.48 12.01 -8.36
N PRO A 136 8.65 13.05 -8.56
CA PRO A 136 9.00 14.17 -9.43
C PRO A 136 10.21 14.96 -8.95
N ALA A 137 10.30 15.23 -7.63
CA ALA A 137 11.44 15.95 -7.06
C ALA A 137 12.75 15.17 -7.24
N ALA A 138 12.74 13.87 -6.95
CA ALA A 138 13.87 12.97 -7.15
C ALA A 138 14.29 12.89 -8.62
N THR A 139 13.32 12.73 -9.53
CA THR A 139 13.59 12.67 -10.98
C THR A 139 14.24 13.95 -11.49
N LYS A 140 13.87 15.11 -10.92
CA LYS A 140 14.41 16.40 -11.32
C LYS A 140 15.79 16.67 -10.73
N ALA A 141 16.06 16.28 -9.49
CA ALA A 141 17.25 16.66 -8.75
C ALA A 141 18.38 15.64 -8.83
N LEU A 142 18.08 14.33 -8.84
CA LEU A 142 19.08 13.28 -8.79
C LEU A 142 19.77 13.06 -10.13
N GLN A 143 21.08 12.86 -10.08
CA GLN A 143 21.94 12.63 -11.25
C GLN A 143 22.08 11.11 -11.53
N PRO A 144 22.53 10.70 -12.73
CA PRO A 144 22.76 9.28 -13.05
C PRO A 144 23.65 8.55 -12.03
N ALA A 145 24.65 9.23 -11.44
CA ALA A 145 25.52 8.65 -10.44
C ALA A 145 24.78 8.40 -9.09
N ASP A 146 23.78 9.21 -8.77
CA ASP A 146 22.95 9.01 -7.57
C ASP A 146 22.08 7.77 -7.74
N TRP A 147 21.41 7.65 -8.90
CA TRP A 147 20.61 6.48 -9.25
C TRP A 147 21.43 5.19 -9.27
N ALA A 148 22.64 5.23 -9.85
CA ALA A 148 23.54 4.06 -9.84
C ALA A 148 23.93 3.62 -8.41
N ARG A 149 24.08 4.55 -7.47
CA ARG A 149 24.35 4.22 -6.07
C ARG A 149 23.13 3.63 -5.37
N ILE A 150 21.93 4.12 -5.70
CA ILE A 150 20.68 3.57 -5.18
C ILE A 150 20.50 2.15 -5.71
N ASP A 151 20.62 1.96 -7.04
CA ASP A 151 20.47 0.64 -7.67
C ASP A 151 21.45 -0.40 -7.10
N ALA A 152 22.67 0.01 -6.76
CA ALA A 152 23.67 -0.87 -6.14
C ALA A 152 23.35 -1.28 -4.69
N ARG A 153 22.44 -0.56 -4.01
CA ARG A 153 21.99 -0.86 -2.64
C ARG A 153 20.65 -1.60 -2.59
N MET A 154 19.93 -1.67 -3.72
CA MET A 154 18.65 -2.36 -3.76
C MET A 154 18.80 -3.83 -3.37
N SER A 155 17.90 -4.31 -2.52
CA SER A 155 17.82 -5.74 -2.20
C SER A 155 17.20 -6.50 -3.37
N ASP A 156 17.61 -7.76 -3.53
CA ASP A 156 16.97 -8.72 -4.45
C ASP A 156 15.75 -9.41 -3.80
N GLU A 157 15.23 -8.87 -2.70
CA GLU A 157 14.10 -9.44 -1.97
C GLU A 157 12.84 -9.36 -2.83
N ARG A 158 12.14 -10.49 -2.94
CA ARG A 158 10.99 -10.64 -3.83
C ARG A 158 9.71 -10.37 -3.08
N ASP A 159 8.74 -9.82 -3.80
CA ASP A 159 7.38 -9.67 -3.29
C ASP A 159 6.74 -11.06 -3.07
N PRO A 160 6.33 -11.40 -1.83
CA PRO A 160 5.82 -12.73 -1.51
C PRO A 160 4.45 -13.03 -2.14
N LEU A 161 3.73 -12.01 -2.61
CA LEU A 161 2.38 -12.09 -3.15
C LEU A 161 2.33 -11.79 -4.66
N PHE A 162 3.13 -10.83 -5.15
CA PHE A 162 3.01 -10.32 -6.52
C PHE A 162 4.16 -10.71 -7.46
N ASP A 163 5.17 -11.45 -6.98
CA ASP A 163 6.22 -12.01 -7.84
C ASP A 163 5.74 -13.28 -8.55
N ARG A 164 6.57 -13.82 -9.44
CA ARG A 164 6.30 -15.06 -10.23
C ARG A 164 5.98 -16.27 -9.35
N THR A 165 6.50 -16.32 -8.14
CA THR A 165 6.25 -17.39 -7.18
C THR A 165 5.57 -16.82 -5.94
N ILE A 166 4.26 -17.03 -5.84
CA ILE A 166 3.46 -16.61 -4.69
C ILE A 166 3.74 -17.56 -3.52
N GLU A 167 4.06 -17.00 -2.36
CA GLU A 167 4.21 -17.80 -1.14
C GLU A 167 2.91 -18.50 -0.76
N GLN A 168 3.03 -19.72 -0.20
CA GLN A 168 1.88 -20.57 0.08
C GLN A 168 0.81 -19.88 0.95
N LYS A 169 1.23 -19.10 1.94
CA LYS A 169 0.34 -18.37 2.85
C LYS A 169 -0.50 -17.29 2.15
N PHE A 170 -0.02 -16.74 1.02
CA PHE A 170 -0.71 -15.69 0.27
C PHE A 170 -1.52 -16.20 -0.93
N ARG A 171 -1.58 -17.50 -1.19
CA ARG A 171 -2.30 -18.04 -2.36
C ARG A 171 -3.79 -17.71 -2.36
N SER A 172 -4.45 -17.82 -1.20
CA SER A 172 -5.87 -17.48 -1.08
C SER A 172 -6.10 -15.97 -1.30
N LEU A 173 -5.22 -15.14 -0.77
CA LEU A 173 -5.28 -13.69 -1.00
C LEU A 173 -5.07 -13.33 -2.48
N ALA A 174 -4.12 -13.98 -3.17
CA ALA A 174 -3.93 -13.80 -4.60
C ALA A 174 -5.19 -14.14 -5.42
N GLN A 175 -5.90 -15.21 -5.06
CA GLN A 175 -7.17 -15.57 -5.69
C GLN A 175 -8.26 -14.52 -5.43
N LYS A 176 -8.34 -13.98 -4.21
CA LYS A 176 -9.27 -12.88 -3.87
C LYS A 176 -8.99 -11.62 -4.67
N ILE A 177 -7.72 -11.25 -4.83
CA ILE A 177 -7.34 -10.10 -5.65
C ILE A 177 -7.78 -10.29 -7.11
N LEU A 178 -7.56 -11.45 -7.70
CA LEU A 178 -8.00 -11.75 -9.06
C LEU A 178 -9.53 -11.68 -9.19
N GLN A 179 -10.26 -12.19 -8.22
CA GLN A 179 -11.72 -12.08 -8.19
C GLN A 179 -12.16 -10.62 -8.10
N TRP A 180 -11.57 -9.85 -7.20
CA TRP A 180 -11.85 -8.42 -7.04
C TRP A 180 -11.57 -7.62 -8.34
N GLU A 181 -10.46 -7.90 -9.03
CA GLU A 181 -10.13 -7.27 -10.31
C GLU A 181 -11.18 -7.59 -11.39
N GLN A 182 -11.65 -8.85 -11.46
CA GLN A 182 -12.68 -9.27 -12.41
C GLN A 182 -14.04 -8.59 -12.15
N GLU A 183 -14.47 -8.52 -10.89
CA GLU A 183 -15.70 -7.85 -10.48
C GLU A 183 -15.69 -6.37 -10.84
N ASN A 184 -14.58 -5.67 -10.55
CA ASN A 184 -14.41 -4.28 -10.89
C ASN A 184 -14.39 -4.01 -12.40
N GLU A 185 -13.81 -4.91 -13.19
CA GLU A 185 -13.81 -4.79 -14.66
C GLU A 185 -15.22 -4.93 -15.23
N VAL A 186 -16.01 -5.88 -14.72
CA VAL A 186 -17.40 -6.06 -15.10
C VAL A 186 -18.23 -4.82 -14.76
N ASP A 187 -18.02 -4.20 -13.60
CA ASP A 187 -18.77 -3.02 -13.19
C ASP A 187 -18.38 -1.78 -13.99
N ARG A 188 -17.10 -1.62 -14.36
CA ARG A 188 -16.66 -0.57 -15.29
C ARG A 188 -17.31 -0.70 -16.66
N GLN A 189 -17.46 -1.92 -17.17
CA GLN A 189 -18.10 -2.18 -18.47
C GLN A 189 -19.61 -1.91 -18.44
N LYS A 190 -20.28 -2.13 -17.31
CA LYS A 190 -21.72 -1.85 -17.11
C LYS A 190 -22.02 -0.37 -16.91
N SER A 191 -21.06 0.41 -16.43
CA SER A 191 -21.18 1.86 -16.19
C SER A 191 -20.23 2.62 -17.13
N PRO A 192 -20.50 2.68 -18.45
CA PRO A 192 -19.71 3.49 -19.34
C PRO A 192 -19.81 4.96 -18.90
N ALA A 193 -18.66 5.59 -18.73
CA ALA A 193 -18.56 6.99 -18.31
C ALA A 193 -19.54 7.84 -19.11
N VAL A 194 -20.48 8.48 -18.42
CA VAL A 194 -21.27 9.56 -18.99
C VAL A 194 -20.27 10.65 -19.35
N ALA A 195 -19.99 10.78 -20.65
CA ALA A 195 -19.18 11.88 -21.17
C ALA A 195 -19.80 13.18 -20.66
N ARG A 196 -19.11 13.87 -19.78
CA ARG A 196 -19.49 15.22 -19.40
C ARG A 196 -19.26 16.12 -20.61
N PRO A 197 -20.25 16.92 -20.99
CA PRO A 197 -20.15 17.90 -22.06
C PRO A 197 -19.13 18.98 -21.76
#